data_a088c5fe06ce7499b0c3ae6dc6dc0d51
#
_entry.id   a088c5fe06ce7499b0c3ae6dc6dc0d51
#
_cell.length_a   1.000
_cell.length_b   1.000
_cell.length_c   1.000
_cell.angle_alpha   90.00
_cell.angle_beta   90.00
_cell.angle_gamma   90.00
#
_symmetry.space_group_name_H-M   'P 1'
#
loop_
_entity.id
_entity.type
_entity.pdbx_description
1 polymer ?
#
loop_
_entity_poly.entity_id
_entity_poly.type
_entity_poly.pdbx_seq_one_letter_code
_entity_poly.pdbx_strand_id
1 'polypeptide(L)'
;MAPLNSIAGVVLAGSIVAACLLAHAASAAPAGVATAPTCRELERRLDLIKPDAKSTELNLVLFAAADSGCLPLARRLLDAGASLAARDRLGAMTLARAARAGHVALVDFLVARGAPLDARNLAGATALYAAVENERQASVAMLLARRADANLAGSSGVTPLAAAAFKGNGRILDQLIAAGADPDVVDTTGKAAMTYAAGRGFALIVRRLLEAGVDPRRAYGNDLTALMWAAGSEDGVGARAALDVVELLLGAGAPIDAIDNRGRTALMIAAELGHGEIVDLLLGRGADRSIADKSGKRARDLAANQSIREKLEAK
;
A
#
# COMPACT_ATOMS: atom_id res chain seq x y z
N MET A 1 -18.21 -31.13 -0.98
CA MET A 1 -17.52 -30.06 -1.72
C MET A 1 -18.37 -28.80 -1.59
N ALA A 2 -18.06 -27.93 -0.64
CA ALA A 2 -18.77 -26.68 -0.45
C ALA A 2 -18.14 -25.62 -1.36
N PRO A 3 -18.91 -24.73 -2.01
CA PRO A 3 -18.35 -23.69 -2.86
C PRO A 3 -17.77 -22.57 -1.97
N LEU A 4 -16.47 -22.38 -2.03
CA LEU A 4 -15.72 -21.21 -1.58
C LEU A 4 -16.07 -20.00 -2.46
N ASN A 5 -17.20 -19.35 -2.21
CA ASN A 5 -17.67 -18.20 -3.01
C ASN A 5 -18.35 -17.13 -2.14
N SER A 6 -17.72 -16.79 -1.01
CA SER A 6 -18.15 -15.65 -0.21
C SER A 6 -17.25 -14.44 -0.48
N ILE A 7 -17.74 -13.24 -0.26
CA ILE A 7 -16.92 -12.00 -0.25
C ILE A 7 -15.75 -12.12 0.73
N ALA A 8 -15.89 -12.93 1.79
CA ALA A 8 -14.75 -13.33 2.61
C ALA A 8 -13.55 -13.77 1.76
N GLY A 9 -13.78 -14.42 0.60
CA GLY A 9 -12.73 -14.75 -0.37
C GLY A 9 -12.12 -13.54 -1.10
N VAL A 10 -12.87 -12.44 -1.28
CA VAL A 10 -12.35 -11.22 -1.93
C VAL A 10 -11.71 -10.29 -0.89
N VAL A 11 -12.25 -10.28 0.32
CA VAL A 11 -11.64 -9.58 1.47
C VAL A 11 -10.35 -10.33 1.91
N LEU A 12 -10.33 -11.69 1.85
CA LEU A 12 -9.12 -12.49 2.05
C LEU A 12 -8.06 -12.27 0.97
N ALA A 13 -8.44 -11.89 -0.26
CA ALA A 13 -7.46 -11.47 -1.26
C ALA A 13 -6.81 -10.11 -0.89
N GLY A 14 -7.51 -9.26 -0.11
CA GLY A 14 -6.92 -8.09 0.56
C GLY A 14 -5.85 -8.49 1.57
N SER A 15 -6.08 -9.56 2.32
CA SER A 15 -5.12 -10.14 3.26
C SER A 15 -3.90 -10.77 2.56
N ILE A 16 -4.02 -11.24 1.32
CA ILE A 16 -2.87 -11.77 0.56
C ILE A 16 -1.94 -10.65 0.09
N VAL A 17 -2.46 -9.46 -0.23
CA VAL A 17 -1.62 -8.30 -0.55
C VAL A 17 -1.02 -7.70 0.74
N ALA A 18 -1.80 -7.71 1.85
CA ALA A 18 -1.25 -7.43 3.18
C ALA A 18 -0.17 -8.47 3.55
N ALA A 19 -0.34 -9.73 3.19
CA ALA A 19 0.68 -10.77 3.37
C ALA A 19 1.89 -10.56 2.45
N CYS A 20 1.75 -10.04 1.22
CA CYS A 20 2.89 -9.66 0.38
C CYS A 20 3.57 -8.38 0.86
N LEU A 21 2.81 -7.38 1.33
CA LEU A 21 3.36 -6.20 2.00
C LEU A 21 3.92 -6.56 3.39
N LEU A 22 3.29 -7.48 4.12
CA LEU A 22 3.74 -8.01 5.42
C LEU A 22 4.80 -9.12 5.28
N ALA A 23 4.84 -9.90 4.20
CA ALA A 23 5.90 -10.91 4.01
C ALA A 23 7.28 -10.28 3.83
N HIS A 24 7.35 -9.02 3.39
CA HIS A 24 8.61 -8.25 3.46
C HIS A 24 8.90 -7.71 4.87
N ALA A 25 7.88 -7.61 5.75
CA ALA A 25 8.07 -7.29 7.16
C ALA A 25 8.21 -8.54 8.04
N ALA A 26 7.65 -9.69 7.65
CA ALA A 26 7.60 -10.93 8.43
C ALA A 26 8.77 -11.89 8.17
N SER A 27 9.77 -11.51 7.39
CA SER A 27 11.06 -12.23 7.32
C SER A 27 12.01 -11.88 8.48
N ALA A 28 11.49 -11.30 9.55
CA ALA A 28 12.18 -11.18 10.83
C ALA A 28 11.50 -12.10 11.84
N ALA A 29 11.87 -13.38 11.84
CA ALA A 29 11.68 -14.23 13.01
C ALA A 29 12.38 -13.62 14.24
N PRO A 30 11.86 -13.80 15.48
CA PRO A 30 12.44 -13.26 16.69
C PRO A 30 13.66 -14.09 17.11
N ALA A 31 14.77 -13.86 16.46
CA ALA A 31 16.08 -14.14 17.00
C ALA A 31 16.72 -12.78 17.23
N GLY A 32 17.02 -12.43 18.47
CA GLY A 32 17.52 -11.19 19.01
C GLY A 32 17.76 -10.09 17.98
N VAL A 33 17.07 -8.98 18.09
CA VAL A 33 17.19 -7.83 17.17
C VAL A 33 18.68 -7.53 17.06
N ALA A 34 19.33 -8.07 16.02
CA ALA A 34 20.68 -7.68 15.68
C ALA A 34 20.59 -6.22 15.27
N THR A 35 20.92 -5.31 16.19
CA THR A 35 21.03 -3.88 15.90
C THR A 35 21.92 -3.72 14.70
N ALA A 36 21.54 -2.84 13.76
CA ALA A 36 22.37 -2.55 12.60
C ALA A 36 23.79 -2.18 13.09
N PRO A 37 24.84 -2.71 12.44
CA PRO A 37 26.20 -2.47 12.90
C PRO A 37 26.50 -0.97 12.93
N THR A 38 27.22 -0.53 13.93
CA THR A 38 27.62 0.90 14.04
C THR A 38 28.59 1.26 12.91
N CYS A 39 28.64 2.53 12.57
CA CYS A 39 29.59 3.00 11.55
C CYS A 39 31.04 2.63 11.90
N ARG A 40 31.42 2.66 13.19
CA ARG A 40 32.77 2.25 13.66
C ARG A 40 33.05 0.75 13.43
N GLU A 41 32.05 -0.11 13.62
CA GLU A 41 32.20 -1.55 13.34
C GLU A 41 32.39 -1.81 11.86
N LEU A 42 31.66 -1.08 11.02
CA LEU A 42 31.79 -1.17 9.57
C LEU A 42 33.14 -0.61 9.08
N GLU A 43 33.62 0.47 9.67
CA GLU A 43 34.98 0.99 9.39
C GLU A 43 36.07 -0.03 9.72
N ARG A 44 36.00 -0.66 10.90
CA ARG A 44 36.94 -1.77 11.24
C ARG A 44 36.86 -2.92 10.25
N ARG A 45 35.67 -3.26 9.74
CA ARG A 45 35.54 -4.28 8.68
C ARG A 45 36.24 -3.86 7.39
N LEU A 46 36.12 -2.58 7.01
CA LEU A 46 36.82 -2.06 5.84
C LEU A 46 38.34 -2.13 6.02
N ASP A 47 38.87 -1.79 7.22
CA ASP A 47 40.30 -1.85 7.51
C ASP A 47 40.88 -3.28 7.48
N LEU A 48 40.02 -4.31 7.67
CA LEU A 48 40.39 -5.73 7.54
C LEU A 48 40.33 -6.23 6.10
N ILE A 49 39.72 -5.48 5.21
CA ILE A 49 39.63 -5.81 3.79
C ILE A 49 40.99 -5.51 3.13
N LYS A 50 41.55 -6.49 2.44
CA LYS A 50 42.86 -6.33 1.77
C LYS A 50 42.78 -5.28 0.66
N PRO A 51 43.89 -4.57 0.37
CA PRO A 51 43.94 -3.55 -0.69
C PRO A 51 43.55 -4.05 -2.10
N ASP A 52 43.67 -5.36 -2.33
CA ASP A 52 43.32 -6.05 -3.57
C ASP A 52 41.94 -6.71 -3.52
N ALA A 53 41.11 -6.34 -2.53
CA ALA A 53 39.80 -6.92 -2.34
C ALA A 53 38.92 -6.77 -3.58
N LYS A 54 38.15 -7.82 -3.85
CA LYS A 54 37.19 -7.81 -4.94
C LYS A 54 36.08 -6.79 -4.64
N SER A 55 35.59 -6.12 -5.67
CA SER A 55 34.46 -5.17 -5.54
C SER A 55 33.25 -5.76 -4.80
N THR A 56 33.07 -7.08 -4.82
CA THR A 56 32.00 -7.78 -4.09
C THR A 56 32.09 -7.61 -2.58
N GLU A 57 33.28 -7.62 -1.99
CA GLU A 57 33.50 -7.45 -0.55
C GLU A 57 33.19 -6.00 -0.14
N LEU A 58 33.67 -5.03 -0.93
CA LEU A 58 33.35 -3.60 -0.74
C LEU A 58 31.85 -3.34 -0.84
N ASN A 59 31.16 -3.99 -1.78
CA ASN A 59 29.71 -3.84 -1.96
C ASN A 59 28.91 -4.35 -0.75
N LEU A 60 29.33 -5.45 -0.12
CA LEU A 60 28.68 -5.96 1.09
C LEU A 60 28.78 -4.95 2.25
N VAL A 61 29.94 -4.32 2.43
CA VAL A 61 30.10 -3.27 3.44
C VAL A 61 29.32 -2.01 3.05
N LEU A 62 29.25 -1.66 1.75
CA LEU A 62 28.46 -0.54 1.25
C LEU A 62 26.94 -0.73 1.52
N PHE A 63 26.42 -1.93 1.35
CA PHE A 63 25.03 -2.24 1.71
C PHE A 63 24.78 -2.05 3.20
N ALA A 64 25.69 -2.55 4.06
CA ALA A 64 25.57 -2.36 5.49
C ALA A 64 25.69 -0.88 5.90
N ALA A 65 26.59 -0.13 5.25
CA ALA A 65 26.73 1.32 5.43
C ALA A 65 25.44 2.07 5.03
N ALA A 66 24.75 1.58 3.98
CA ALA A 66 23.46 2.15 3.55
C ALA A 66 22.34 1.90 4.57
N ASP A 67 22.27 0.72 5.15
CA ASP A 67 21.28 0.41 6.20
C ASP A 67 21.53 1.21 7.49
N SER A 68 22.79 1.53 7.78
CA SER A 68 23.20 2.24 9.01
C SER A 68 23.36 3.76 8.82
N GLY A 69 23.23 4.27 7.59
CA GLY A 69 23.38 5.71 7.29
C GLY A 69 24.81 6.25 7.35
N CYS A 70 25.81 5.40 7.20
CA CYS A 70 27.21 5.76 7.34
C CYS A 70 27.75 6.48 6.09
N LEU A 71 27.36 7.73 5.88
CA LEU A 71 27.78 8.53 4.71
C LEU A 71 29.30 8.62 4.52
N PRO A 72 30.14 8.94 5.54
CA PRO A 72 31.59 8.99 5.36
C PRO A 72 32.17 7.66 4.87
N LEU A 73 31.70 6.56 5.43
CA LEU A 73 32.13 5.23 5.03
C LEU A 73 31.67 4.88 3.60
N ALA A 74 30.42 5.18 3.25
CA ALA A 74 29.90 4.96 1.91
C ALA A 74 30.73 5.72 0.86
N ARG A 75 31.15 6.95 1.16
CA ARG A 75 32.07 7.73 0.31
C ARG A 75 33.40 7.01 0.10
N ARG A 76 34.08 6.61 1.18
CA ARG A 76 35.33 5.87 1.12
C ARG A 76 35.23 4.57 0.31
N LEU A 77 34.13 3.83 0.51
CA LEU A 77 33.89 2.56 -0.21
C LEU A 77 33.72 2.77 -1.71
N LEU A 78 32.95 3.79 -2.13
CA LEU A 78 32.78 4.13 -3.55
C LEU A 78 34.09 4.60 -4.18
N ASP A 79 34.87 5.40 -3.44
CA ASP A 79 36.18 5.85 -3.89
C ASP A 79 37.21 4.68 -3.97
N ALA A 80 37.02 3.61 -3.17
CA ALA A 80 37.78 2.37 -3.21
C ALA A 80 37.29 1.36 -4.27
N GLY A 81 36.27 1.69 -5.07
CA GLY A 81 35.80 0.86 -6.18
C GLY A 81 34.55 0.02 -5.89
N ALA A 82 33.81 0.29 -4.80
CA ALA A 82 32.48 -0.28 -4.63
C ALA A 82 31.54 0.25 -5.72
N SER A 83 30.58 -0.57 -6.14
CA SER A 83 29.70 -0.27 -7.26
C SER A 83 28.32 0.21 -6.81
N LEU A 84 27.88 1.35 -7.34
CA LEU A 84 26.49 1.84 -7.19
C LEU A 84 25.47 0.92 -7.84
N ALA A 85 25.86 0.15 -8.85
CA ALA A 85 25.02 -0.80 -9.57
C ALA A 85 25.00 -2.20 -8.94
N ALA A 86 25.78 -2.41 -7.87
CA ALA A 86 25.77 -3.69 -7.15
C ALA A 86 24.38 -3.98 -6.59
N ARG A 87 24.01 -5.27 -6.65
CA ARG A 87 22.72 -5.77 -6.17
C ARG A 87 22.92 -6.78 -5.05
N ASP A 88 22.11 -6.69 -4.02
CA ASP A 88 22.06 -7.71 -2.98
C ASP A 88 21.27 -8.96 -3.44
N ARG A 89 21.06 -9.92 -2.53
CA ARG A 89 20.34 -11.17 -2.82
C ARG A 89 18.87 -10.96 -3.26
N LEU A 90 18.27 -9.82 -2.90
CA LEU A 90 16.92 -9.44 -3.29
C LEU A 90 16.92 -8.53 -4.53
N GLY A 91 18.08 -8.32 -5.16
CA GLY A 91 18.26 -7.43 -6.29
C GLY A 91 18.22 -5.94 -5.93
N ALA A 92 18.16 -5.59 -4.64
CA ALA A 92 18.16 -4.21 -4.19
C ALA A 92 19.54 -3.57 -4.29
N MET A 93 19.59 -2.33 -4.75
CA MET A 93 20.81 -1.52 -4.81
C MET A 93 20.97 -0.70 -3.52
N THR A 94 22.17 -0.17 -3.33
CA THR A 94 22.54 0.68 -2.17
C THR A 94 21.55 1.83 -1.95
N LEU A 95 21.10 2.49 -3.03
CA LEU A 95 20.13 3.58 -2.96
C LEU A 95 18.81 3.15 -2.34
N ALA A 96 18.26 2.00 -2.75
CA ALA A 96 17.00 1.49 -2.23
C ALA A 96 17.12 1.11 -0.74
N ARG A 97 18.27 0.61 -0.30
CA ARG A 97 18.54 0.30 1.11
C ARG A 97 18.60 1.57 1.97
N ALA A 98 19.36 2.58 1.52
CA ALA A 98 19.43 3.88 2.20
C ALA A 98 18.06 4.57 2.28
N ALA A 99 17.27 4.51 1.20
CA ALA A 99 15.93 5.07 1.12
C ALA A 99 14.94 4.37 2.07
N ARG A 100 14.96 3.03 2.10
CA ARG A 100 14.19 2.21 3.03
C ARG A 100 14.52 2.52 4.49
N ALA A 101 15.79 2.70 4.80
CA ALA A 101 16.23 3.03 6.15
C ALA A 101 15.89 4.48 6.55
N GLY A 102 15.73 5.40 5.58
CA GLY A 102 15.39 6.80 5.83
C GLY A 102 16.61 7.73 5.93
N HIS A 103 17.77 7.31 5.44
CA HIS A 103 19.01 8.06 5.54
C HIS A 103 19.15 9.12 4.42
N VAL A 104 18.41 10.21 4.53
CA VAL A 104 18.24 11.25 3.49
C VAL A 104 19.58 11.78 2.96
N ALA A 105 20.53 12.12 3.83
CA ALA A 105 21.84 12.62 3.42
C ALA A 105 22.61 11.61 2.57
N LEU A 106 22.47 10.30 2.88
CA LEU A 106 23.09 9.24 2.11
C LEU A 106 22.35 9.02 0.78
N VAL A 107 21.01 9.08 0.79
CA VAL A 107 20.19 9.03 -0.44
C VAL A 107 20.62 10.14 -1.41
N ASP A 108 20.70 11.38 -0.92
CA ASP A 108 21.11 12.52 -1.72
C ASP A 108 22.52 12.34 -2.31
N PHE A 109 23.46 11.94 -1.48
CA PHE A 109 24.83 11.64 -1.88
C PHE A 109 24.91 10.56 -2.98
N LEU A 110 24.19 9.44 -2.81
CA LEU A 110 24.17 8.33 -3.78
C LEU A 110 23.59 8.78 -5.12
N VAL A 111 22.51 9.54 -5.12
CA VAL A 111 21.91 10.08 -6.33
C VAL A 111 22.87 11.07 -7.03
N ALA A 112 23.51 11.95 -6.26
CA ALA A 112 24.51 12.91 -6.79
C ALA A 112 25.72 12.20 -7.39
N ARG A 113 26.06 10.96 -6.94
CA ARG A 113 27.12 10.11 -7.50
C ARG A 113 26.66 9.26 -8.68
N GLY A 114 25.41 9.42 -9.14
CA GLY A 114 24.87 8.73 -10.31
C GLY A 114 24.27 7.35 -10.00
N ALA A 115 23.81 7.10 -8.76
CA ALA A 115 23.06 5.88 -8.47
C ALA A 115 21.81 5.79 -9.35
N PRO A 116 21.50 4.62 -9.95
CA PRO A 116 20.30 4.45 -10.76
C PRO A 116 19.05 4.69 -9.91
N LEU A 117 18.32 5.79 -10.22
CA LEU A 117 17.23 6.30 -9.39
C LEU A 117 16.03 5.34 -9.35
N ASP A 118 15.64 4.83 -10.53
CA ASP A 118 14.45 4.01 -10.72
C ASP A 118 14.76 2.52 -10.91
N ALA A 119 15.94 2.10 -10.45
CA ALA A 119 16.32 0.69 -10.52
C ALA A 119 15.38 -0.17 -9.67
N ARG A 120 14.88 -1.25 -10.27
CA ARG A 120 13.97 -2.19 -9.64
C ARG A 120 14.73 -3.38 -9.02
N ASN A 121 14.32 -3.82 -7.85
CA ASN A 121 14.76 -5.08 -7.24
C ASN A 121 13.99 -6.28 -7.84
N LEU A 122 14.22 -7.50 -7.33
CA LEU A 122 13.53 -8.71 -7.82
C LEU A 122 12.01 -8.69 -7.61
N ALA A 123 11.51 -7.92 -6.64
CA ALA A 123 10.09 -7.70 -6.42
C ALA A 123 9.53 -6.51 -7.23
N GLY A 124 10.32 -5.92 -8.13
CA GLY A 124 9.92 -4.76 -8.92
C GLY A 124 10.00 -3.42 -8.17
N ALA A 125 10.32 -3.41 -6.87
CA ALA A 125 10.34 -2.21 -6.05
C ALA A 125 11.55 -1.32 -6.35
N THR A 126 11.29 0.00 -6.48
CA THR A 126 12.30 1.05 -6.61
C THR A 126 12.73 1.59 -5.24
N ALA A 127 13.71 2.49 -5.21
CA ALA A 127 14.10 3.20 -3.99
C ALA A 127 12.94 4.05 -3.44
N LEU A 128 12.15 4.70 -4.32
CA LEU A 128 10.97 5.46 -3.91
C LEU A 128 9.91 4.55 -3.30
N TYR A 129 9.59 3.42 -3.95
CA TYR A 129 8.64 2.46 -3.41
C TYR A 129 9.06 1.94 -2.03
N ALA A 130 10.35 1.60 -1.86
CA ALA A 130 10.91 1.14 -0.58
C ALA A 130 10.81 2.21 0.52
N ALA A 131 11.01 3.49 0.19
CA ALA A 131 10.85 4.60 1.13
C ALA A 131 9.38 4.79 1.54
N VAL A 132 8.43 4.68 0.60
CA VAL A 132 6.98 4.77 0.86
C VAL A 132 6.52 3.62 1.76
N GLU A 133 6.88 2.39 1.43
CA GLU A 133 6.53 1.20 2.22
C GLU A 133 6.99 1.29 3.69
N ASN A 134 8.13 1.92 3.91
CA ASN A 134 8.71 2.11 5.24
C ASN A 134 8.41 3.51 5.84
N GLU A 135 7.50 4.25 5.23
CA GLU A 135 7.02 5.56 5.70
C GLU A 135 8.13 6.61 5.91
N ARG A 136 9.17 6.55 5.08
CA ARG A 136 10.34 7.44 5.15
C ARG A 136 10.07 8.76 4.42
N GLN A 137 9.18 9.59 4.96
CA GLN A 137 8.68 10.82 4.34
C GLN A 137 9.79 11.71 3.76
N ALA A 138 10.88 11.90 4.49
CA ALA A 138 11.97 12.75 4.04
C ALA A 138 12.76 12.14 2.87
N SER A 139 12.92 10.80 2.85
CA SER A 139 13.51 10.08 1.69
C SER A 139 12.59 10.12 0.48
N VAL A 140 11.26 10.01 0.68
CA VAL A 140 10.26 10.18 -0.39
C VAL A 140 10.38 11.58 -0.99
N ALA A 141 10.36 12.62 -0.17
CA ALA A 141 10.51 14.02 -0.65
C ALA A 141 11.81 14.21 -1.46
N MET A 142 12.94 13.68 -0.95
CA MET A 142 14.24 13.78 -1.61
C MET A 142 14.24 13.07 -2.98
N LEU A 143 13.74 11.83 -3.05
CA LEU A 143 13.69 11.06 -4.29
C LEU A 143 12.78 11.72 -5.33
N LEU A 144 11.61 12.22 -4.93
CA LEU A 144 10.70 12.96 -5.81
C LEU A 144 11.33 14.29 -6.30
N ALA A 145 12.03 15.03 -5.43
CA ALA A 145 12.77 16.24 -5.82
C ALA A 145 13.86 15.94 -6.85
N ARG A 146 14.42 14.71 -6.84
CA ARG A 146 15.39 14.22 -7.84
C ARG A 146 14.72 13.58 -9.05
N ARG A 147 13.37 13.69 -9.18
CA ARG A 147 12.54 13.19 -10.28
C ARG A 147 12.49 11.66 -10.39
N ALA A 148 12.50 10.94 -9.25
CA ALA A 148 12.11 9.54 -9.22
C ALA A 148 10.69 9.38 -9.76
N ASP A 149 10.46 8.37 -10.59
CA ASP A 149 9.15 8.12 -11.18
C ASP A 149 8.16 7.62 -10.09
N ALA A 150 7.15 8.46 -9.80
CA ALA A 150 6.13 8.20 -8.79
C ALA A 150 5.16 7.06 -9.16
N ASN A 151 5.17 6.61 -10.43
CA ASN A 151 4.24 5.62 -10.97
C ASN A 151 4.84 4.21 -11.09
N LEU A 152 6.12 4.03 -10.81
CA LEU A 152 6.75 2.72 -10.90
C LEU A 152 6.26 1.80 -9.78
N ALA A 153 5.37 0.89 -10.15
CA ALA A 153 4.80 -0.09 -9.24
C ALA A 153 5.85 -1.08 -8.73
N GLY A 154 5.68 -1.52 -7.49
CA GLY A 154 6.41 -2.61 -6.87
C GLY A 154 5.81 -3.98 -7.19
N SER A 155 5.91 -4.91 -6.24
CA SER A 155 5.33 -6.25 -6.36
C SER A 155 3.83 -6.18 -6.60
N SER A 156 3.33 -7.11 -7.41
CA SER A 156 1.90 -7.23 -7.73
C SER A 156 1.27 -5.99 -8.38
N GLY A 157 2.08 -5.09 -8.94
CA GLY A 157 1.55 -3.89 -9.60
C GLY A 157 1.11 -2.77 -8.65
N VAL A 158 1.36 -2.90 -7.34
CA VAL A 158 1.01 -1.86 -6.36
C VAL A 158 1.89 -0.63 -6.56
N THR A 159 1.28 0.52 -6.85
CA THR A 159 1.99 1.79 -7.02
C THR A 159 2.43 2.38 -5.67
N PRO A 160 3.42 3.30 -5.63
CA PRO A 160 3.75 4.05 -4.42
C PRO A 160 2.53 4.76 -3.81
N LEU A 161 1.64 5.33 -4.65
CA LEU A 161 0.42 6.00 -4.19
C LEU A 161 -0.56 5.01 -3.52
N ALA A 162 -0.77 3.83 -4.11
CA ALA A 162 -1.59 2.78 -3.53
C ALA A 162 -1.01 2.26 -2.22
N ALA A 163 0.32 2.11 -2.12
CA ALA A 163 1.00 1.74 -0.88
C ALA A 163 0.83 2.80 0.22
N ALA A 164 0.96 4.10 -0.12
CA ALA A 164 0.71 5.20 0.82
C ALA A 164 -0.75 5.23 1.30
N ALA A 165 -1.71 4.99 0.39
CA ALA A 165 -3.13 4.90 0.71
C ALA A 165 -3.43 3.71 1.64
N PHE A 166 -2.85 2.53 1.36
CA PHE A 166 -2.95 1.35 2.22
C PHE A 166 -2.41 1.58 3.63
N LYS A 167 -1.31 2.36 3.78
CA LYS A 167 -0.73 2.74 5.08
C LYS A 167 -1.51 3.85 5.80
N GLY A 168 -2.40 4.56 5.11
CA GLY A 168 -3.06 5.74 5.66
C GLY A 168 -2.15 6.97 5.80
N ASN A 169 -1.00 6.97 5.12
CA ASN A 169 -0.02 8.03 5.23
C ASN A 169 -0.34 9.21 4.29
N GLY A 170 -1.17 10.13 4.78
CA GLY A 170 -1.62 11.28 4.00
C GLY A 170 -0.51 12.23 3.55
N ARG A 171 0.56 12.37 4.33
CA ARG A 171 1.67 13.26 3.95
C ARG A 171 2.46 12.72 2.77
N ILE A 172 2.73 11.41 2.76
CA ILE A 172 3.39 10.75 1.63
C ILE A 172 2.45 10.72 0.42
N LEU A 173 1.15 10.50 0.63
CA LEU A 173 0.15 10.54 -0.43
C LEU A 173 0.17 11.91 -1.14
N ASP A 174 0.15 13.01 -0.39
CA ASP A 174 0.19 14.37 -0.95
C ASP A 174 1.45 14.63 -1.75
N GLN A 175 2.61 14.18 -1.25
CA GLN A 175 3.88 14.31 -1.96
C GLN A 175 3.86 13.57 -3.30
N LEU A 176 3.28 12.37 -3.34
CA LEU A 176 3.17 11.56 -4.56
C LEU A 176 2.19 12.18 -5.56
N ILE A 177 1.02 12.67 -5.10
CA ILE A 177 0.06 13.38 -5.95
C ILE A 177 0.70 14.63 -6.54
N ALA A 178 1.38 15.45 -5.73
CA ALA A 178 2.07 16.64 -6.18
C ALA A 178 3.19 16.34 -7.20
N ALA A 179 3.78 15.14 -7.16
CA ALA A 179 4.78 14.66 -8.10
C ALA A 179 4.18 14.01 -9.35
N GLY A 180 2.86 14.00 -9.53
CA GLY A 180 2.17 13.44 -10.70
C GLY A 180 1.93 11.94 -10.63
N ALA A 181 1.81 11.38 -9.42
CA ALA A 181 1.36 10.00 -9.28
C ALA A 181 -0.07 9.85 -9.79
N ASP A 182 -0.30 8.86 -10.67
CA ASP A 182 -1.61 8.55 -11.21
C ASP A 182 -2.44 7.77 -10.16
N PRO A 183 -3.55 8.33 -9.65
CA PRO A 183 -4.36 7.69 -8.62
C PRO A 183 -5.21 6.54 -9.16
N ASP A 184 -5.32 6.42 -10.48
CA ASP A 184 -6.20 5.49 -11.16
C ASP A 184 -5.52 4.19 -11.57
N VAL A 185 -4.23 4.06 -11.36
CA VAL A 185 -3.50 2.81 -11.64
C VAL A 185 -3.97 1.70 -10.70
N VAL A 186 -4.36 0.58 -11.29
CA VAL A 186 -4.77 -0.63 -10.54
C VAL A 186 -3.64 -1.64 -10.48
N ASP A 187 -3.58 -2.38 -9.38
CA ASP A 187 -2.68 -3.51 -9.21
C ASP A 187 -3.21 -4.78 -9.91
N THR A 188 -2.48 -5.89 -9.82
CA THR A 188 -2.87 -7.16 -10.45
C THR A 188 -4.15 -7.77 -9.90
N THR A 189 -4.68 -7.26 -8.76
CA THR A 189 -5.97 -7.65 -8.17
C THR A 189 -7.10 -6.69 -8.56
N GLY A 190 -6.80 -5.66 -9.35
CA GLY A 190 -7.76 -4.65 -9.78
C GLY A 190 -8.02 -3.57 -8.73
N LYS A 191 -7.16 -3.39 -7.72
CA LYS A 191 -7.30 -2.37 -6.68
C LYS A 191 -6.46 -1.14 -7.01
N ALA A 192 -6.99 0.05 -6.70
CA ALA A 192 -6.29 1.32 -6.77
C ALA A 192 -6.14 1.95 -5.36
N ALA A 193 -5.48 3.10 -5.27
CA ALA A 193 -5.32 3.85 -4.03
C ALA A 193 -6.66 4.09 -3.32
N MET A 194 -7.71 4.43 -4.07
CA MET A 194 -9.06 4.69 -3.54
C MET A 194 -9.65 3.46 -2.84
N THR A 195 -9.56 2.28 -3.44
CA THR A 195 -10.12 1.04 -2.87
C THR A 195 -9.39 0.60 -1.62
N TYR A 196 -8.07 0.76 -1.58
CA TYR A 196 -7.28 0.50 -0.38
C TYR A 196 -7.67 1.43 0.79
N ALA A 197 -7.81 2.73 0.50
CA ALA A 197 -8.22 3.70 1.51
C ALA A 197 -9.65 3.44 2.02
N ALA A 198 -10.58 3.14 1.11
CA ALA A 198 -11.98 2.89 1.43
C ALA A 198 -12.15 1.64 2.30
N GLY A 199 -11.55 0.51 1.92
CA GLY A 199 -11.64 -0.74 2.67
C GLY A 199 -10.99 -0.69 4.06
N ARG A 200 -10.05 0.25 4.28
CA ARG A 200 -9.36 0.45 5.56
C ARG A 200 -9.92 1.60 6.40
N GLY A 201 -11.01 2.24 5.97
CA GLY A 201 -11.65 3.31 6.72
C GLY A 201 -10.85 4.61 6.80
N PHE A 202 -9.92 4.87 5.88
CA PHE A 202 -9.09 6.08 5.89
C PHE A 202 -9.79 7.25 5.21
N ALA A 203 -10.80 7.84 5.87
CA ALA A 203 -11.62 8.92 5.33
C ALA A 203 -10.79 10.14 4.84
N LEU A 204 -9.70 10.48 5.55
CA LEU A 204 -8.81 11.57 5.11
C LEU A 204 -8.15 11.25 3.77
N ILE A 205 -7.68 10.02 3.57
CA ILE A 205 -7.06 9.58 2.31
C ILE A 205 -8.10 9.58 1.19
N VAL A 206 -9.30 9.04 1.45
CA VAL A 206 -10.42 9.07 0.47
C VAL A 206 -10.74 10.51 0.04
N ARG A 207 -10.83 11.44 0.99
CA ARG A 207 -11.07 12.86 0.70
C ARG A 207 -9.99 13.43 -0.23
N ARG A 208 -8.70 13.21 0.07
CA ARG A 208 -7.58 13.70 -0.74
C ARG A 208 -7.57 13.13 -2.15
N LEU A 209 -7.94 11.86 -2.31
CA LEU A 209 -8.05 11.21 -3.61
C LEU A 209 -9.22 11.80 -4.43
N LEU A 210 -10.37 12.09 -3.78
CA LEU A 210 -11.49 12.80 -4.42
C LEU A 210 -11.08 14.23 -4.84
N GLU A 211 -10.37 14.96 -3.98
CA GLU A 211 -9.81 16.29 -4.29
C GLU A 211 -8.79 16.24 -5.43
N ALA A 212 -8.07 15.13 -5.58
CA ALA A 212 -7.17 14.87 -6.69
C ALA A 212 -7.89 14.46 -8.00
N GLY A 213 -9.23 14.40 -7.99
CA GLY A 213 -10.05 14.15 -9.17
C GLY A 213 -10.43 12.70 -9.42
N VAL A 214 -10.21 11.80 -8.46
CA VAL A 214 -10.68 10.40 -8.60
C VAL A 214 -12.20 10.37 -8.63
N ASP A 215 -12.77 9.77 -9.67
CA ASP A 215 -14.23 9.65 -9.82
C ASP A 215 -14.80 8.66 -8.79
N PRO A 216 -15.69 9.10 -7.87
CA PRO A 216 -16.32 8.23 -6.89
C PRO A 216 -17.23 7.15 -7.50
N ARG A 217 -17.60 7.30 -8.79
CA ARG A 217 -18.44 6.35 -9.53
C ARG A 217 -17.61 5.22 -10.15
N ARG A 218 -16.30 5.34 -10.16
CA ARG A 218 -15.43 4.38 -10.83
C ARG A 218 -15.57 2.98 -10.22
N ALA A 219 -15.70 2.00 -11.11
CA ALA A 219 -15.60 0.59 -10.78
C ALA A 219 -14.15 0.10 -10.96
N TYR A 220 -13.74 -0.80 -10.12
CA TYR A 220 -12.42 -1.42 -10.06
C TYR A 220 -12.54 -2.94 -10.31
N GLY A 221 -11.52 -3.72 -9.99
CA GLY A 221 -11.57 -5.17 -10.21
C GLY A 221 -12.86 -5.82 -9.68
N ASN A 222 -13.46 -6.69 -10.49
CA ASN A 222 -14.77 -7.33 -10.26
C ASN A 222 -15.96 -6.36 -10.21
N ASP A 223 -15.85 -5.19 -10.85
CA ASP A 223 -16.84 -4.12 -10.89
C ASP A 223 -17.16 -3.52 -9.50
N LEU A 224 -16.24 -3.68 -8.53
CA LEU A 224 -16.40 -3.15 -7.18
C LEU A 224 -16.14 -1.64 -7.14
N THR A 225 -17.07 -0.86 -6.63
CA THR A 225 -16.89 0.56 -6.37
C THR A 225 -16.18 0.80 -5.03
N ALA A 226 -15.64 2.03 -4.82
CA ALA A 226 -15.08 2.43 -3.53
C ALA A 226 -16.11 2.32 -2.38
N LEU A 227 -17.39 2.61 -2.67
CA LEU A 227 -18.49 2.47 -1.71
C LEU A 227 -18.68 1.01 -1.27
N MET A 228 -18.57 0.05 -2.20
CA MET A 228 -18.64 -1.37 -1.88
C MET A 228 -17.45 -1.82 -1.02
N TRP A 229 -16.24 -1.30 -1.29
CA TRP A 229 -15.06 -1.56 -0.46
C TRP A 229 -15.22 -0.99 0.96
N ALA A 230 -15.81 0.20 1.10
CA ALA A 230 -16.10 0.79 2.41
C ALA A 230 -17.19 0.00 3.17
N ALA A 231 -18.25 -0.44 2.44
CA ALA A 231 -19.32 -1.26 3.01
C ALA A 231 -18.84 -2.66 3.45
N GLY A 232 -17.80 -3.18 2.78
CA GLY A 232 -17.11 -4.43 3.10
C GLY A 232 -15.78 -4.21 3.82
N SER A 233 -15.64 -3.17 4.65
CA SER A 233 -14.40 -2.84 5.36
C SER A 233 -13.76 -4.04 6.06
N GLU A 234 -12.42 -4.03 6.13
CA GLU A 234 -11.64 -5.11 6.71
C GLU A 234 -11.94 -5.32 8.21
N ASP A 235 -11.80 -6.55 8.69
CA ASP A 235 -11.85 -6.86 10.11
C ASP A 235 -10.85 -5.99 10.89
N GLY A 236 -11.33 -5.35 11.96
CA GLY A 236 -10.52 -4.44 12.77
C GLY A 236 -10.62 -2.95 12.39
N VAL A 237 -11.28 -2.60 11.28
CA VAL A 237 -11.69 -1.23 11.02
C VAL A 237 -12.83 -0.87 11.96
N GLY A 238 -12.67 0.19 12.76
CA GLY A 238 -13.75 0.63 13.64
C GLY A 238 -14.98 1.07 12.86
N ALA A 239 -16.18 0.72 13.32
CA ALA A 239 -17.45 1.04 12.65
C ALA A 239 -17.55 2.53 12.28
N ARG A 240 -17.12 3.43 13.16
CA ARG A 240 -17.12 4.87 12.90
C ARG A 240 -16.25 5.25 11.70
N ALA A 241 -15.07 4.67 11.57
CA ALA A 241 -14.16 4.96 10.47
C ALA A 241 -14.74 4.49 9.11
N ALA A 242 -15.37 3.33 9.08
CA ALA A 242 -16.06 2.83 7.90
C ALA A 242 -17.27 3.72 7.52
N LEU A 243 -18.07 4.13 8.50
CA LEU A 243 -19.19 5.05 8.31
C LEU A 243 -18.75 6.39 7.72
N ASP A 244 -17.68 6.99 8.27
CA ASP A 244 -17.15 8.26 7.78
C ASP A 244 -16.75 8.17 6.29
N VAL A 245 -16.20 7.04 5.85
CA VAL A 245 -15.87 6.79 4.43
C VAL A 245 -17.13 6.62 3.59
N VAL A 246 -18.11 5.84 4.06
CA VAL A 246 -19.38 5.65 3.34
C VAL A 246 -20.09 6.98 3.16
N GLU A 247 -20.21 7.80 4.22
CA GLU A 247 -20.81 9.14 4.16
C GLU A 247 -20.08 10.05 3.17
N LEU A 248 -18.74 10.05 3.21
CA LEU A 248 -17.93 10.88 2.34
C LEU A 248 -18.11 10.49 0.86
N LEU A 249 -18.10 9.19 0.54
CA LEU A 249 -18.28 8.70 -0.83
C LEU A 249 -19.68 8.99 -1.35
N LEU A 250 -20.74 8.79 -0.54
CA LEU A 250 -22.12 9.13 -0.91
C LEU A 250 -22.27 10.64 -1.13
N GLY A 251 -21.68 11.46 -0.26
CA GLY A 251 -21.66 12.92 -0.40
C GLY A 251 -20.92 13.39 -1.66
N ALA A 252 -19.94 12.63 -2.13
CA ALA A 252 -19.22 12.88 -3.39
C ALA A 252 -19.96 12.36 -4.64
N GLY A 253 -21.10 11.69 -4.49
CA GLY A 253 -21.92 11.19 -5.60
C GLY A 253 -21.60 9.76 -6.02
N ALA A 254 -21.02 8.94 -5.13
CA ALA A 254 -20.89 7.51 -5.38
C ALA A 254 -22.26 6.86 -5.58
N PRO A 255 -22.47 6.02 -6.61
CA PRO A 255 -23.76 5.40 -6.88
C PRO A 255 -24.08 4.36 -5.81
N ILE A 256 -25.16 4.62 -5.05
CA ILE A 256 -25.53 3.82 -3.89
C ILE A 256 -25.94 2.39 -4.27
N ASP A 257 -26.60 2.25 -5.44
CA ASP A 257 -27.13 0.98 -5.95
C ASP A 257 -26.30 0.39 -7.09
N ALA A 258 -25.05 0.83 -7.26
CA ALA A 258 -24.11 0.17 -8.17
C ALA A 258 -24.01 -1.33 -7.85
N ILE A 259 -23.80 -2.14 -8.87
CA ILE A 259 -23.69 -3.59 -8.71
C ILE A 259 -22.30 -4.09 -9.13
N ASP A 260 -21.77 -5.05 -8.39
CA ASP A 260 -20.53 -5.77 -8.73
C ASP A 260 -20.78 -6.82 -9.84
N ASN A 261 -19.73 -7.51 -10.25
CA ASN A 261 -19.82 -8.59 -11.25
C ASN A 261 -20.69 -9.78 -10.84
N ARG A 262 -21.15 -9.86 -9.58
CA ARG A 262 -22.12 -10.83 -9.07
C ARG A 262 -23.54 -10.25 -8.93
N GLY A 263 -23.72 -8.97 -9.27
CA GLY A 263 -24.98 -8.26 -9.12
C GLY A 263 -25.22 -7.75 -7.70
N ARG A 264 -24.19 -7.64 -6.85
CA ARG A 264 -24.35 -7.24 -5.45
C ARG A 264 -24.11 -5.76 -5.26
N THR A 265 -24.96 -5.15 -4.45
CA THR A 265 -24.85 -3.75 -4.04
C THR A 265 -24.01 -3.61 -2.75
N ALA A 266 -23.62 -2.38 -2.41
CA ALA A 266 -22.99 -2.07 -1.12
C ALA A 266 -23.87 -2.49 0.07
N LEU A 267 -25.20 -2.34 -0.04
CA LEU A 267 -26.16 -2.79 0.98
C LEU A 267 -26.10 -4.31 1.20
N MET A 268 -26.02 -5.10 0.13
CA MET A 268 -25.89 -6.54 0.23
C MET A 268 -24.56 -6.96 0.89
N ILE A 269 -23.47 -6.29 0.55
CA ILE A 269 -22.16 -6.54 1.12
C ILE A 269 -22.15 -6.24 2.62
N ALA A 270 -22.67 -5.07 3.04
CA ALA A 270 -22.79 -4.70 4.43
C ALA A 270 -23.67 -5.68 5.23
N ALA A 271 -24.78 -6.14 4.64
CA ALA A 271 -25.69 -7.09 5.26
C ALA A 271 -25.03 -8.47 5.46
N GLU A 272 -24.31 -8.99 4.45
CA GLU A 272 -23.62 -10.27 4.49
C GLU A 272 -22.49 -10.29 5.54
N LEU A 273 -21.77 -9.17 5.69
CA LEU A 273 -20.65 -9.05 6.64
C LEU A 273 -21.08 -8.63 8.06
N GLY A 274 -22.35 -8.34 8.26
CA GLY A 274 -22.85 -8.01 9.61
C GLY A 274 -22.66 -6.54 10.00
N HIS A 275 -22.38 -5.64 9.07
CA HIS A 275 -22.12 -4.21 9.33
C HIS A 275 -23.43 -3.42 9.52
N GLY A 276 -24.14 -3.64 10.63
CA GLY A 276 -25.48 -3.14 10.88
C GLY A 276 -25.61 -1.62 10.85
N GLU A 277 -24.60 -0.87 11.27
CA GLU A 277 -24.61 0.61 11.21
C GLU A 277 -24.46 1.12 9.77
N ILE A 278 -23.69 0.42 8.94
CA ILE A 278 -23.57 0.75 7.51
C ILE A 278 -24.89 0.40 6.79
N VAL A 279 -25.53 -0.70 7.15
CA VAL A 279 -26.88 -1.04 6.64
C VAL A 279 -27.86 0.08 6.95
N ASP A 280 -27.92 0.57 8.20
CA ASP A 280 -28.79 1.68 8.61
C ASP A 280 -28.49 2.95 7.80
N LEU A 281 -27.22 3.29 7.64
CA LEU A 281 -26.79 4.46 6.88
C LEU A 281 -27.20 4.36 5.41
N LEU A 282 -26.93 3.22 4.75
CA LEU A 282 -27.30 3.02 3.34
C LEU A 282 -28.80 3.08 3.12
N LEU A 283 -29.59 2.44 3.99
CA LEU A 283 -31.06 2.53 3.96
C LEU A 283 -31.57 3.96 4.17
N GLY A 284 -30.99 4.67 5.14
CA GLY A 284 -31.31 6.08 5.42
C GLY A 284 -30.96 7.03 4.26
N ARG A 285 -30.04 6.61 3.37
CA ARG A 285 -29.65 7.34 2.14
C ARG A 285 -30.38 6.84 0.91
N GLY A 286 -31.35 5.94 1.05
CA GLY A 286 -32.26 5.50 -0.01
C GLY A 286 -31.74 4.32 -0.84
N ALA A 287 -30.85 3.47 -0.30
CA ALA A 287 -30.44 2.24 -0.97
C ALA A 287 -31.63 1.32 -1.27
N ASP A 288 -31.72 0.83 -2.49
CA ASP A 288 -32.80 -0.06 -2.95
C ASP A 288 -32.60 -1.50 -2.41
N ARG A 289 -33.41 -1.83 -1.40
CA ARG A 289 -33.44 -3.17 -0.79
C ARG A 289 -34.05 -4.26 -1.70
N SER A 290 -34.72 -3.87 -2.79
CA SER A 290 -35.40 -4.80 -3.71
C SER A 290 -34.46 -5.43 -4.73
N ILE A 291 -33.29 -4.85 -4.96
CA ILE A 291 -32.30 -5.39 -5.90
C ILE A 291 -31.91 -6.80 -5.48
N ALA A 292 -31.81 -7.69 -6.45
CA ALA A 292 -31.37 -9.06 -6.26
C ALA A 292 -30.04 -9.29 -6.99
N ASP A 293 -29.16 -10.07 -6.41
CA ASP A 293 -27.92 -10.51 -7.06
C ASP A 293 -28.21 -11.53 -8.18
N LYS A 294 -27.18 -11.94 -8.91
CA LYS A 294 -27.30 -12.91 -10.01
C LYS A 294 -27.79 -14.30 -9.56
N SER A 295 -27.81 -14.58 -8.25
CA SER A 295 -28.41 -15.80 -7.67
C SER A 295 -29.84 -15.61 -7.19
N GLY A 296 -30.43 -14.43 -7.40
CA GLY A 296 -31.78 -14.06 -6.98
C GLY A 296 -31.89 -13.66 -5.51
N LYS A 297 -30.79 -13.48 -4.77
CA LYS A 297 -30.78 -13.12 -3.37
C LYS A 297 -30.78 -11.59 -3.21
N ARG A 298 -31.61 -11.08 -2.29
CA ARG A 298 -31.63 -9.68 -1.86
C ARG A 298 -30.77 -9.50 -0.62
N ALA A 299 -30.54 -8.27 -0.20
CA ALA A 299 -29.77 -7.95 1.02
C ALA A 299 -30.27 -8.71 2.27
N ARG A 300 -31.60 -8.81 2.44
CA ARG A 300 -32.23 -9.56 3.55
C ARG A 300 -31.88 -11.06 3.56
N ASP A 301 -31.74 -11.66 2.37
CA ASP A 301 -31.45 -13.09 2.23
C ASP A 301 -29.98 -13.42 2.53
N LEU A 302 -29.13 -12.39 2.45
CA LEU A 302 -27.68 -12.45 2.75
C LEU A 302 -27.36 -12.00 4.18
N ALA A 303 -28.34 -11.44 4.93
CA ALA A 303 -28.12 -10.85 6.25
C ALA A 303 -27.46 -11.83 7.22
N ALA A 304 -26.32 -11.43 7.81
CA ALA A 304 -25.51 -12.22 8.72
C ALA A 304 -26.24 -12.63 10.01
N ASN A 305 -27.23 -11.84 10.44
CA ASN A 305 -27.98 -12.07 11.66
C ASN A 305 -29.43 -11.54 11.56
N GLN A 306 -30.25 -11.93 12.56
CA GLN A 306 -31.66 -11.60 12.60
C GLN A 306 -31.91 -10.08 12.73
N SER A 307 -31.08 -9.37 13.51
CA SER A 307 -31.23 -7.91 13.69
C SER A 307 -31.10 -7.15 12.38
N ILE A 308 -30.12 -7.53 11.53
CA ILE A 308 -29.96 -6.93 10.20
C ILE A 308 -31.11 -7.29 9.27
N ARG A 309 -31.60 -8.54 9.35
CA ARG A 309 -32.76 -8.98 8.56
C ARG A 309 -33.99 -8.14 8.87
N GLU A 310 -34.28 -7.88 10.16
CA GLU A 310 -35.40 -7.06 10.61
C GLU A 310 -35.29 -5.62 10.10
N LYS A 311 -34.09 -5.03 10.11
CA LYS A 311 -33.85 -3.69 9.54
C LYS A 311 -34.16 -3.64 8.02
N LEU A 312 -33.83 -4.71 7.29
CA LEU A 312 -34.06 -4.80 5.87
C LEU A 312 -35.53 -5.12 5.51
N GLU A 313 -36.33 -5.63 6.44
CA GLU A 313 -37.76 -5.89 6.29
C GLU A 313 -38.64 -4.70 6.72
N ALA A 314 -38.15 -3.86 7.63
CA ALA A 314 -38.87 -2.67 8.07
C ALA A 314 -39.19 -1.73 6.88
N LYS A 315 -40.46 -1.25 6.82
CA LYS A 315 -40.98 -0.38 5.73
C LYS A 315 -40.33 0.99 5.71
#